data_c535ee8b3d46b47b3d5c043ea084802c
#
_entry.id   c535ee8b3d46b47b3d5c043ea084802c
#
_cell.length_a   1.000
_cell.length_b   1.000
_cell.length_c   1.000
_cell.angle_alpha   90.00
_cell.angle_beta   90.00
_cell.angle_gamma   90.00
#
_symmetry.space_group_name_H-M   'P 1'
#
loop_
_entity.id
_entity.type
_entity.pdbx_description
1 polymer ?
#
loop_
_entity_poly.entity_id
_entity_poly.type
_entity_poly.pdbx_seq_one_letter_code
_entity_poly.pdbx_strand_id
1 'polypeptide(L)'
;MLKHIFKILFVISSFTLVTAQSWAHVPYFEHNDFSAKQPFTIEYSIEQSLAIYAWLENNDLGNSGDIDVFVFRINEPTRVYLEVIVPVCKGYEEFLPWLALAGPGLPEPKAPMPFDIPPGYGIEVIQNGTIDEPRETFYEFFGGKSYYKGPVFDEYITIPGNYYVYIWDPQQKSGDYVAVLGKKEIWRFRDIIQAFRNTPLIRLDKELHVDCSESLSEDWDELGPATH
;
A
#
# COMPACT_ATOMS: atom_id res chain seq x y z
N MET A 1 11.34 27.60 -45.47
CA MET A 1 10.54 26.51 -44.91
C MET A 1 11.33 25.43 -44.19
N LEU A 2 12.45 24.94 -44.74
CA LEU A 2 13.26 23.85 -44.14
C LEU A 2 13.88 24.20 -42.77
N LYS A 3 14.29 25.45 -42.56
CA LYS A 3 14.88 25.92 -41.27
C LYS A 3 13.88 25.97 -40.08
N HIS A 4 12.58 26.05 -40.33
CA HIS A 4 11.58 26.06 -39.29
C HIS A 4 11.15 24.65 -38.86
N ILE A 5 11.20 23.69 -39.79
CA ILE A 5 10.94 22.27 -39.50
C ILE A 5 12.03 21.72 -38.61
N PHE A 6 13.28 22.10 -38.81
CA PHE A 6 14.41 21.65 -37.96
C PHE A 6 14.31 22.21 -36.51
N LYS A 7 13.82 23.43 -36.33
CA LYS A 7 13.63 24.02 -35.01
C LYS A 7 12.47 23.36 -34.23
N ILE A 8 11.40 22.96 -34.92
CA ILE A 8 10.27 22.27 -34.30
C ILE A 8 10.69 20.85 -33.89
N LEU A 9 11.44 20.12 -34.71
CA LEU A 9 11.98 18.80 -34.38
C LEU A 9 12.95 18.83 -33.20
N PHE A 10 13.75 19.89 -33.05
CA PHE A 10 14.68 20.04 -31.93
C PHE A 10 13.96 20.33 -30.61
N VAL A 11 12.86 21.09 -30.63
CA VAL A 11 12.03 21.37 -29.43
C VAL A 11 11.29 20.11 -28.97
N ILE A 12 10.81 19.28 -29.90
CA ILE A 12 10.15 18.02 -29.56
C ILE A 12 11.16 17.00 -28.98
N SER A 13 12.40 16.96 -29.48
CA SER A 13 13.45 16.08 -28.97
C SER A 13 13.95 16.46 -27.57
N SER A 14 13.81 17.70 -27.15
CA SER A 14 14.23 18.15 -25.81
C SER A 14 13.21 17.86 -24.69
N PHE A 15 12.01 17.42 -25.04
CA PHE A 15 10.96 17.11 -24.06
C PHE A 15 10.92 15.65 -23.60
N THR A 16 11.81 14.79 -24.11
CA THR A 16 11.76 13.34 -23.88
C THR A 16 12.78 12.83 -22.87
N LEU A 17 13.38 13.66 -22.02
CA LEU A 17 14.42 13.25 -21.07
C LEU A 17 14.18 13.76 -19.64
N VAL A 18 12.95 13.66 -19.17
CA VAL A 18 12.69 13.56 -17.72
C VAL A 18 11.99 12.23 -17.49
N THR A 19 12.75 11.15 -17.52
CA THR A 19 12.33 9.92 -16.86
C THR A 19 12.46 10.14 -15.36
N ALA A 20 11.53 10.88 -14.77
CA ALA A 20 11.23 10.66 -13.38
C ALA A 20 10.83 9.19 -13.29
N GLN A 21 11.65 8.38 -12.63
CA GLN A 21 11.19 7.06 -12.16
C GLN A 21 10.10 7.31 -11.12
N SER A 22 8.93 7.65 -11.61
CA SER A 22 7.71 7.67 -10.83
C SER A 22 7.30 6.20 -10.72
N TRP A 23 7.48 5.62 -9.58
CA TRP A 23 6.94 4.29 -9.24
C TRP A 23 5.43 4.44 -9.17
N ALA A 24 4.79 4.31 -10.33
CA ALA A 24 3.34 4.43 -10.41
C ALA A 24 2.72 3.05 -10.16
N HIS A 25 2.21 2.86 -8.94
CA HIS A 25 1.41 1.70 -8.60
C HIS A 25 0.03 1.78 -9.28
N VAL A 26 -0.52 0.64 -9.68
CA VAL A 26 -1.91 0.58 -10.13
C VAL A 26 -2.82 0.69 -8.91
N PRO A 27 -3.65 1.74 -8.78
CA PRO A 27 -4.46 1.96 -7.59
C PRO A 27 -5.76 1.14 -7.64
N TYR A 28 -6.02 0.36 -6.60
CA TYR A 28 -7.26 -0.34 -6.33
C TYR A 28 -7.90 0.20 -5.06
N PHE A 29 -9.24 0.25 -5.03
CA PHE A 29 -9.99 0.61 -3.83
C PHE A 29 -10.74 -0.61 -3.32
N GLU A 30 -10.76 -0.74 -2.01
CA GLU A 30 -11.68 -1.64 -1.36
C GLU A 30 -13.11 -1.17 -1.60
N HIS A 31 -13.96 -2.10 -2.01
CA HIS A 31 -15.39 -1.86 -2.19
C HIS A 31 -16.25 -2.74 -1.29
N ASN A 32 -15.67 -3.83 -0.80
CA ASN A 32 -16.25 -4.76 0.14
C ASN A 32 -15.11 -5.22 1.05
N ASP A 33 -15.41 -5.50 2.29
CA ASP A 33 -14.48 -6.04 3.27
C ASP A 33 -13.69 -7.24 2.72
N PHE A 34 -12.36 -7.17 2.78
CA PHE A 34 -11.43 -8.19 2.28
C PHE A 34 -11.19 -9.31 3.28
N SER A 35 -12.20 -9.74 3.97
CA SER A 35 -12.16 -10.77 5.01
C SER A 35 -11.70 -12.14 4.49
N ALA A 36 -11.40 -13.06 5.41
CA ALA A 36 -11.05 -14.44 5.10
C ALA A 36 -12.13 -15.20 4.28
N LYS A 37 -13.39 -14.74 4.32
CA LYS A 37 -14.50 -15.30 3.53
C LYS A 37 -14.54 -14.76 2.10
N GLN A 38 -14.03 -13.55 1.90
CA GLN A 38 -13.99 -12.84 0.62
C GLN A 38 -12.63 -12.16 0.42
N PRO A 39 -11.53 -12.92 0.34
CA PRO A 39 -10.20 -12.33 0.22
C PRO A 39 -10.05 -11.61 -1.12
N PHE A 40 -9.27 -10.55 -1.14
CA PHE A 40 -8.86 -9.92 -2.38
C PHE A 40 -7.91 -10.83 -3.14
N THR A 41 -8.33 -11.29 -4.32
CA THR A 41 -7.50 -12.16 -5.15
C THR A 41 -6.66 -11.34 -6.12
N ILE A 42 -5.34 -11.48 -6.00
CA ILE A 42 -4.38 -10.92 -6.96
C ILE A 42 -4.34 -11.86 -8.16
N GLU A 43 -5.09 -11.52 -9.19
CA GLU A 43 -5.30 -12.36 -10.39
C GLU A 43 -4.05 -12.53 -11.25
N TYR A 44 -3.04 -11.70 -11.05
CA TYR A 44 -1.85 -11.61 -11.89
C TYR A 44 -0.57 -11.90 -11.09
N SER A 45 0.57 -11.44 -11.59
CA SER A 45 1.82 -11.59 -10.89
C SER A 45 1.85 -10.72 -9.64
N ILE A 46 2.24 -11.30 -8.51
CA ILE A 46 2.54 -10.57 -7.26
C ILE A 46 3.68 -9.55 -7.44
N GLU A 47 4.47 -9.67 -8.49
CA GLU A 47 5.53 -8.72 -8.81
C GLU A 47 5.01 -7.41 -9.42
N GLN A 48 3.74 -7.41 -9.93
CA GLN A 48 3.13 -6.19 -10.46
C GLN A 48 2.95 -5.16 -9.34
N SER A 49 3.35 -3.93 -9.62
CA SER A 49 3.25 -2.80 -8.72
C SER A 49 1.79 -2.38 -8.55
N LEU A 50 1.19 -2.70 -7.39
CA LEU A 50 -0.18 -2.39 -7.01
C LEU A 50 -0.20 -1.57 -5.72
N ALA A 51 -1.15 -0.64 -5.61
CA ALA A 51 -1.50 0.07 -4.38
C ALA A 51 -2.98 -0.17 -4.09
N ILE A 52 -3.27 -0.93 -3.06
CA ILE A 52 -4.63 -1.29 -2.66
C ILE A 52 -4.98 -0.45 -1.44
N TYR A 53 -5.89 0.49 -1.62
CA TYR A 53 -6.43 1.38 -0.60
C TYR A 53 -7.56 0.66 0.10
N ALA A 54 -7.41 0.44 1.39
CA ALA A 54 -8.32 -0.35 2.21
C ALA A 54 -8.49 0.26 3.60
N TRP A 55 -9.43 -0.29 4.37
CA TRP A 55 -9.83 0.21 5.68
C TRP A 55 -9.99 -0.94 6.66
N LEU A 56 -9.32 -0.87 7.82
CA LEU A 56 -9.60 -1.75 8.94
C LEU A 56 -10.68 -1.13 9.83
N GLU A 57 -11.79 -1.85 10.01
CA GLU A 57 -12.90 -1.41 10.84
C GLU A 57 -12.71 -1.84 12.30
N ASN A 58 -13.08 -0.97 13.24
CA ASN A 58 -13.13 -1.35 14.65
C ASN A 58 -14.49 -1.98 14.94
N ASN A 59 -14.50 -3.26 15.21
CA ASN A 59 -15.69 -3.96 15.66
C ASN A 59 -15.84 -3.81 17.18
N ASP A 60 -16.61 -2.82 17.65
CA ASP A 60 -16.96 -2.60 19.06
C ASP A 60 -17.62 -3.82 19.75
N LEU A 61 -17.82 -4.91 19.04
CA LEU A 61 -18.48 -6.13 19.52
C LEU A 61 -17.57 -7.12 20.24
N GLY A 62 -16.31 -6.76 20.53
CA GLY A 62 -15.38 -7.58 21.34
C GLY A 62 -14.85 -8.82 20.63
N ASN A 63 -14.96 -8.90 19.32
CA ASN A 63 -14.32 -9.89 18.48
C ASN A 63 -12.92 -9.41 18.05
N SER A 64 -12.13 -10.31 17.53
CA SER A 64 -10.70 -10.21 17.17
C SER A 64 -10.31 -9.10 16.19
N GLY A 65 -10.95 -7.94 16.16
CA GLY A 65 -10.66 -6.85 15.22
C GLY A 65 -10.95 -7.23 13.77
N ASP A 66 -10.84 -6.27 12.88
CA ASP A 66 -10.90 -6.50 11.44
C ASP A 66 -9.57 -7.03 10.91
N ILE A 67 -9.64 -7.94 9.93
CA ILE A 67 -8.48 -8.60 9.33
C ILE A 67 -8.69 -8.71 7.84
N ASP A 68 -7.94 -7.93 7.09
CA ASP A 68 -7.95 -8.01 5.64
C ASP A 68 -7.07 -9.13 5.12
N VAL A 69 -7.58 -9.83 4.13
CA VAL A 69 -6.93 -10.99 3.53
C VAL A 69 -6.75 -10.80 2.03
N PHE A 70 -5.51 -10.92 1.58
CA PHE A 70 -5.16 -10.93 0.16
C PHE A 70 -4.63 -12.32 -0.19
N VAL A 71 -4.93 -12.82 -1.38
CA VAL A 71 -4.45 -14.12 -1.84
C VAL A 71 -3.81 -14.02 -3.21
N PHE A 72 -2.68 -14.68 -3.38
CA PHE A 72 -2.00 -14.82 -4.65
C PHE A 72 -1.39 -16.21 -4.81
N ARG A 73 -1.00 -16.53 -6.04
CA ARG A 73 -0.39 -17.80 -6.38
C ARG A 73 1.01 -17.59 -6.94
N ILE A 74 1.96 -18.40 -6.44
CA ILE A 74 3.31 -18.53 -6.96
C ILE A 74 3.43 -19.86 -7.71
N ASN A 75 3.90 -19.83 -8.95
CA ASN A 75 4.11 -21.03 -9.77
C ASN A 75 5.61 -21.34 -9.96
N GLU A 76 6.48 -20.37 -9.77
CA GLU A 76 7.94 -20.45 -9.90
C GLU A 76 8.61 -19.51 -8.89
N PRO A 77 9.90 -19.66 -8.57
CA PRO A 77 10.59 -18.78 -7.65
C PRO A 77 10.38 -17.31 -8.00
N THR A 78 9.78 -16.55 -7.09
CA THR A 78 9.31 -15.19 -7.32
C THR A 78 9.71 -14.28 -6.16
N ARG A 79 10.17 -13.06 -6.47
CA ARG A 79 10.36 -12.03 -5.45
C ARG A 79 9.01 -11.49 -5.04
N VAL A 80 8.70 -11.60 -3.77
CA VAL A 80 7.48 -11.06 -3.15
C VAL A 80 7.86 -9.80 -2.40
N TYR A 81 7.24 -8.69 -2.78
CA TYR A 81 7.33 -7.42 -2.07
C TYR A 81 5.95 -7.04 -1.57
N LEU A 82 5.85 -6.80 -0.27
CA LEU A 82 4.65 -6.35 0.42
C LEU A 82 5.04 -5.24 1.38
N GLU A 83 4.24 -4.19 1.43
CA GLU A 83 4.43 -3.07 2.36
C GLU A 83 3.04 -2.57 2.78
N VAL A 84 2.92 -2.13 4.02
CA VAL A 84 1.73 -1.44 4.51
C VAL A 84 2.14 -0.02 4.86
N ILE A 85 1.45 0.96 4.28
CA ILE A 85 1.65 2.38 4.58
C ILE A 85 0.33 2.99 5.06
N VAL A 86 0.40 3.98 5.92
CA VAL A 86 -0.77 4.62 6.54
C VAL A 86 -0.75 6.10 6.18
N PRO A 87 -1.86 6.70 5.72
CA PRO A 87 -1.91 8.14 5.45
C PRO A 87 -1.57 8.95 6.70
N VAL A 88 -0.84 10.05 6.53
CA VAL A 88 -0.59 11.00 7.63
C VAL A 88 -1.85 11.80 7.86
N CYS A 89 -2.67 11.35 8.81
CA CYS A 89 -3.94 11.95 9.21
C CYS A 89 -4.01 12.06 10.72
N LYS A 90 -4.69 13.08 11.20
CA LYS A 90 -5.01 13.21 12.62
C LYS A 90 -5.82 11.99 13.09
N GLY A 91 -5.35 11.35 14.15
CA GLY A 91 -5.95 10.12 14.69
C GLY A 91 -5.33 8.82 14.18
N TYR A 92 -4.40 8.87 13.21
CA TYR A 92 -3.68 7.69 12.71
C TYR A 92 -2.26 7.56 13.27
N GLU A 93 -1.86 8.43 14.19
CA GLU A 93 -0.54 8.42 14.82
C GLU A 93 -0.27 7.08 15.52
N GLU A 94 -1.32 6.51 16.13
CA GLU A 94 -1.26 5.24 16.86
C GLU A 94 -1.86 4.06 16.09
N PHE A 95 -2.30 4.25 14.86
CA PHE A 95 -2.76 3.16 14.00
C PHE A 95 -1.56 2.47 13.38
N LEU A 96 -1.23 1.26 13.86
CA LEU A 96 -0.01 0.52 13.55
C LEU A 96 -0.33 -0.87 12.99
N PRO A 97 -0.94 -0.97 11.79
CA PRO A 97 -1.28 -2.27 11.23
C PRO A 97 -0.04 -3.13 11.00
N TRP A 98 -0.16 -4.41 11.36
CA TRP A 98 0.83 -5.44 11.11
C TRP A 98 0.56 -6.14 9.78
N LEU A 99 1.58 -6.78 9.27
CA LEU A 99 1.58 -7.55 8.04
C LEU A 99 2.00 -8.99 8.34
N ALA A 100 1.32 -9.98 7.80
CA ALA A 100 1.81 -11.35 7.80
C ALA A 100 1.66 -12.00 6.43
N LEU A 101 2.60 -12.87 6.10
CA LEU A 101 2.54 -13.75 4.93
C LEU A 101 2.44 -15.18 5.40
N ALA A 102 1.38 -15.89 4.99
CA ALA A 102 1.23 -17.32 5.23
C ALA A 102 1.29 -18.11 3.92
N GLY A 103 1.96 -19.26 3.97
CA GLY A 103 2.12 -20.09 2.80
C GLY A 103 2.98 -21.34 3.02
N PRO A 104 3.12 -22.19 1.98
CA PRO A 104 3.96 -23.36 2.05
C PRO A 104 5.44 -23.00 2.22
N GLY A 105 6.11 -23.72 3.12
CA GLY A 105 7.56 -23.56 3.37
C GLY A 105 7.95 -22.39 4.24
N LEU A 106 7.01 -21.57 4.69
CA LEU A 106 7.25 -20.55 5.71
C LEU A 106 7.38 -21.18 7.10
N PRO A 107 7.99 -20.49 8.08
CA PRO A 107 8.15 -20.98 9.45
C PRO A 107 6.80 -21.28 10.12
N GLU A 108 6.78 -22.22 11.06
CA GLU A 108 5.60 -22.43 11.92
C GLU A 108 5.33 -21.17 12.78
N PRO A 109 4.04 -20.87 13.07
CA PRO A 109 3.68 -19.73 13.89
C PRO A 109 4.34 -19.80 15.27
N LYS A 110 5.01 -18.73 15.67
CA LYS A 110 5.66 -18.63 16.99
C LYS A 110 4.70 -18.32 18.13
N ALA A 111 3.49 -17.87 17.80
CA ALA A 111 2.42 -17.51 18.74
C ALA A 111 1.05 -17.74 18.09
N PRO A 112 -0.04 -17.84 18.87
CA PRO A 112 -1.40 -17.84 18.34
C PRO A 112 -1.66 -16.58 17.51
N MET A 113 -2.30 -16.75 16.34
CA MET A 113 -2.72 -15.64 15.48
C MET A 113 -4.18 -15.31 15.75
N PRO A 114 -4.61 -14.05 15.51
CA PRO A 114 -6.02 -13.66 15.65
C PRO A 114 -6.90 -14.18 14.49
N PHE A 115 -6.33 -14.95 13.56
CA PHE A 115 -6.97 -15.54 12.38
C PHE A 115 -6.52 -16.98 12.15
N ASP A 116 -7.30 -17.71 11.36
CA ASP A 116 -6.97 -19.08 10.98
C ASP A 116 -5.94 -19.09 9.84
N ILE A 117 -4.91 -19.93 9.99
CA ILE A 117 -3.92 -20.21 8.96
C ILE A 117 -4.30 -21.54 8.29
N PRO A 118 -4.26 -21.65 6.95
CA PRO A 118 -4.55 -22.91 6.27
C PRO A 118 -3.69 -24.06 6.80
N PRO A 119 -4.25 -25.27 6.99
CA PRO A 119 -3.51 -26.40 7.52
C PRO A 119 -2.24 -26.72 6.71
N GLY A 120 -1.12 -26.89 7.41
CA GLY A 120 0.17 -27.19 6.81
C GLY A 120 0.91 -25.96 6.25
N TYR A 121 0.39 -24.75 6.46
CA TYR A 121 1.08 -23.50 6.12
C TYR A 121 1.86 -22.98 7.31
N GLY A 122 3.03 -22.42 7.01
CA GLY A 122 3.74 -21.56 7.94
C GLY A 122 3.36 -20.10 7.75
N ILE A 123 3.92 -19.22 8.60
CA ILE A 123 3.64 -17.79 8.59
C ILE A 123 4.88 -17.00 8.99
N GLU A 124 5.06 -15.85 8.34
CA GLU A 124 6.01 -14.83 8.75
C GLU A 124 5.24 -13.55 9.09
N VAL A 125 5.44 -13.06 10.30
CA VAL A 125 4.78 -11.87 10.83
C VAL A 125 5.78 -10.72 10.88
N ILE A 126 5.44 -9.63 10.22
CA ILE A 126 6.21 -8.39 10.20
C ILE A 126 5.44 -7.36 11.03
N GLN A 127 5.99 -7.08 12.21
CA GLN A 127 5.40 -6.12 13.13
C GLN A 127 5.67 -4.69 12.66
N ASN A 128 4.74 -3.79 12.88
CA ASN A 128 4.98 -2.36 12.78
C ASN A 128 5.76 -1.89 14.03
N GLY A 129 6.23 -0.64 14.01
CA GLY A 129 6.88 -0.01 15.16
C GLY A 129 5.98 0.06 16.41
N THR A 130 6.44 0.74 17.42
CA THR A 130 5.68 0.97 18.66
C THR A 130 5.17 2.41 18.70
N ILE A 131 4.15 2.68 19.56
CA ILE A 131 3.56 4.01 19.73
C ILE A 131 4.58 5.03 20.24
N ASP A 132 5.55 4.57 21.04
CA ASP A 132 6.56 5.43 21.67
C ASP A 132 7.70 5.83 20.71
N GLU A 133 7.78 5.24 19.52
CA GLU A 133 8.80 5.52 18.53
C GLU A 133 8.29 6.48 17.46
N PRO A 134 9.09 7.51 17.07
CA PRO A 134 8.71 8.41 15.99
C PRO A 134 8.59 7.62 14.68
N ARG A 135 7.47 7.78 14.00
CA ARG A 135 7.23 7.13 12.71
C ARG A 135 7.91 7.88 11.58
N GLU A 136 8.61 7.16 10.73
CA GLU A 136 9.17 7.72 9.49
C GLU A 136 8.04 8.02 8.48
N THR A 137 8.08 9.20 7.88
CA THR A 137 7.13 9.61 6.84
C THR A 137 7.81 9.82 5.50
N PHE A 138 7.04 9.74 4.42
CA PHE A 138 7.47 10.13 3.08
C PHE A 138 6.31 10.72 2.30
N TYR A 139 6.63 11.54 1.30
CA TYR A 139 5.64 12.12 0.41
C TYR A 139 5.57 11.30 -0.88
N GLU A 140 4.38 10.82 -1.23
CA GLU A 140 4.10 10.09 -2.45
C GLU A 140 3.52 11.03 -3.51
N PHE A 141 4.28 11.22 -4.61
CA PHE A 141 3.97 12.23 -5.63
C PHE A 141 2.77 11.89 -6.51
N PHE A 142 2.47 10.63 -6.74
CA PHE A 142 1.38 10.21 -7.61
C PHE A 142 0.02 10.51 -6.97
N GLY A 143 -0.18 10.10 -5.73
CA GLY A 143 -1.36 10.42 -4.92
C GLY A 143 -1.34 11.84 -4.35
N GLY A 144 -0.15 12.45 -4.24
CA GLY A 144 -0.01 13.80 -3.70
C GLY A 144 -0.18 13.89 -2.19
N LYS A 145 0.21 12.84 -1.44
CA LYS A 145 0.03 12.74 0.02
C LYS A 145 1.27 12.25 0.74
N SER A 146 1.29 12.48 2.05
CA SER A 146 2.28 11.91 2.96
C SER A 146 1.75 10.65 3.61
N TYR A 147 2.64 9.68 3.79
CA TYR A 147 2.35 8.40 4.45
C TYR A 147 3.37 8.12 5.54
N TYR A 148 2.92 7.48 6.61
CA TYR A 148 3.78 6.78 7.55
C TYR A 148 4.25 5.48 6.92
N LYS A 149 5.55 5.19 7.01
CA LYS A 149 6.09 3.88 6.66
C LYS A 149 5.63 2.83 7.67
N GLY A 150 5.39 1.64 7.18
CA GLY A 150 5.00 0.50 8.00
C GLY A 150 5.82 -0.75 7.72
N PRO A 151 5.31 -1.94 8.04
CA PRO A 151 6.03 -3.20 7.87
C PRO A 151 6.26 -3.52 6.40
N VAL A 152 7.45 -4.07 6.11
CA VAL A 152 7.88 -4.45 4.77
C VAL A 152 8.34 -5.91 4.76
N PHE A 153 7.84 -6.70 3.80
CA PHE A 153 8.35 -8.00 3.42
C PHE A 153 8.95 -7.90 2.02
N ASP A 154 10.21 -8.32 1.83
CA ASP A 154 10.90 -8.25 0.52
C ASP A 154 11.86 -9.43 0.35
N GLU A 155 11.31 -10.60 0.00
CA GLU A 155 12.05 -11.84 -0.06
C GLU A 155 11.71 -12.67 -1.32
N TYR A 156 12.62 -13.61 -1.67
CA TYR A 156 12.36 -14.61 -2.69
C TYR A 156 11.64 -15.82 -2.09
N ILE A 157 10.44 -16.07 -2.58
CA ILE A 157 9.68 -17.27 -2.26
C ILE A 157 9.94 -18.31 -3.35
N THR A 158 10.41 -19.48 -2.94
CA THR A 158 10.86 -20.55 -3.86
C THR A 158 9.88 -21.70 -3.99
N ILE A 159 8.94 -21.86 -3.05
CA ILE A 159 7.98 -22.97 -3.04
C ILE A 159 6.71 -22.56 -3.76
N PRO A 160 6.30 -23.25 -4.83
CA PRO A 160 5.03 -22.96 -5.50
C PRO A 160 3.83 -23.22 -4.60
N GLY A 161 2.79 -22.41 -4.71
CA GLY A 161 1.58 -22.57 -3.91
C GLY A 161 0.74 -21.29 -3.86
N ASN A 162 -0.35 -21.37 -3.10
CA ASN A 162 -1.12 -20.20 -2.74
C ASN A 162 -0.52 -19.59 -1.49
N TYR A 163 -0.50 -18.25 -1.46
CA TYR A 163 -0.01 -17.47 -0.34
C TYR A 163 -1.09 -16.49 0.08
N TYR A 164 -1.18 -16.25 1.39
CA TYR A 164 -2.16 -15.37 2.00
C TYR A 164 -1.44 -14.25 2.73
N VAL A 165 -1.81 -13.02 2.46
CA VAL A 165 -1.37 -11.85 3.20
C VAL A 165 -2.48 -11.46 4.15
N TYR A 166 -2.13 -11.26 5.41
CA TYR A 166 -3.03 -10.78 6.45
C TYR A 166 -2.56 -9.41 6.91
N ILE A 167 -3.50 -8.47 6.99
CA ILE A 167 -3.27 -7.14 7.53
C ILE A 167 -4.27 -6.91 8.64
N TRP A 168 -3.79 -6.52 9.81
CA TRP A 168 -4.63 -6.24 10.99
C TRP A 168 -3.92 -5.27 11.92
N ASP A 169 -4.66 -4.57 12.77
CA ASP A 169 -4.09 -3.81 13.87
C ASP A 169 -4.18 -4.63 15.17
N PRO A 170 -3.05 -4.98 15.83
CA PRO A 170 -3.07 -5.79 17.05
C PRO A 170 -3.71 -5.06 18.25
N GLN A 171 -3.88 -3.74 18.19
CA GLN A 171 -4.56 -2.93 19.19
C GLN A 171 -6.04 -2.70 18.84
N GLN A 172 -6.52 -3.33 17.72
CA GLN A 172 -7.89 -3.21 17.24
C GLN A 172 -8.31 -1.77 16.92
N LYS A 173 -7.37 -0.95 16.46
CA LYS A 173 -7.68 0.39 15.96
C LYS A 173 -8.17 0.31 14.53
N SER A 174 -9.06 1.22 14.19
CA SER A 174 -9.53 1.41 12.81
C SER A 174 -8.69 2.46 12.09
N GLY A 175 -8.58 2.33 10.77
CA GLY A 175 -7.91 3.32 9.97
C GLY A 175 -7.72 2.92 8.52
N ASP A 176 -7.55 3.93 7.68
CA ASP A 176 -7.17 3.74 6.28
C ASP A 176 -5.70 3.31 6.16
N TYR A 177 -5.44 2.39 5.26
CA TYR A 177 -4.09 1.99 4.91
C TYR A 177 -3.98 1.71 3.42
N VAL A 178 -2.75 1.59 2.93
CA VAL A 178 -2.47 1.14 1.57
C VAL A 178 -1.59 -0.10 1.64
N ALA A 179 -2.09 -1.22 1.10
CA ALA A 179 -1.27 -2.38 0.84
C ALA A 179 -0.53 -2.19 -0.48
N VAL A 180 0.78 -2.04 -0.42
CA VAL A 180 1.66 -1.91 -1.58
C VAL A 180 2.23 -3.27 -1.91
N LEU A 181 2.01 -3.74 -3.15
CA LEU A 181 2.44 -5.05 -3.62
C LEU A 181 3.31 -4.90 -4.85
N GLY A 182 4.35 -5.71 -4.93
CA GLY A 182 5.23 -5.77 -6.09
C GLY A 182 5.97 -4.47 -6.42
N LYS A 183 6.97 -4.59 -7.29
CA LYS A 183 7.82 -3.45 -7.72
C LYS A 183 7.95 -3.35 -9.24
N LYS A 184 7.34 -4.27 -10.00
CA LYS A 184 7.43 -4.24 -11.46
C LYS A 184 6.30 -3.39 -12.04
N GLU A 185 6.64 -2.38 -12.80
CA GLU A 185 5.70 -1.56 -13.56
C GLU A 185 5.16 -2.34 -14.75
N ILE A 186 4.14 -3.17 -14.51
CA ILE A 186 3.44 -3.91 -15.55
C ILE A 186 2.07 -3.26 -15.72
N TRP A 187 1.87 -2.57 -16.84
CA TRP A 187 0.63 -1.87 -17.14
C TRP A 187 -0.17 -2.59 -18.22
N ARG A 188 -1.42 -2.91 -17.93
CA ARG A 188 -2.40 -3.38 -18.89
C ARG A 188 -3.35 -2.23 -19.24
N PHE A 189 -4.06 -2.35 -20.32
CA PHE A 189 -5.01 -1.32 -20.73
C PHE A 189 -6.05 -0.99 -19.65
N ARG A 190 -6.56 -2.01 -18.97
CA ARG A 190 -7.51 -1.82 -17.86
C ARG A 190 -6.86 -1.09 -16.65
N ASP A 191 -5.59 -1.35 -16.37
CA ASP A 191 -4.85 -0.74 -15.26
C ASP A 191 -4.68 0.77 -15.51
N ILE A 192 -4.44 1.14 -16.76
CA ILE A 192 -4.36 2.54 -17.19
C ILE A 192 -5.72 3.24 -16.96
N ILE A 193 -6.83 2.62 -17.39
CA ILE A 193 -8.17 3.18 -17.16
C ILE A 193 -8.45 3.33 -15.67
N GLN A 194 -8.09 2.34 -14.87
CA GLN A 194 -8.29 2.35 -13.43
C GLN A 194 -7.47 3.45 -12.76
N ALA A 195 -6.21 3.62 -13.14
CA ALA A 195 -5.36 4.70 -12.65
C ALA A 195 -5.97 6.08 -12.99
N PHE A 196 -6.44 6.27 -14.22
CA PHE A 196 -7.12 7.52 -14.61
C PHE A 196 -8.38 7.82 -13.80
N ARG A 197 -9.11 6.79 -13.39
CA ARG A 197 -10.32 6.95 -12.55
C ARG A 197 -9.99 7.21 -11.10
N ASN A 198 -9.04 6.48 -10.54
CA ASN A 198 -8.78 6.44 -9.10
C ASN A 198 -7.80 7.54 -8.65
N THR A 199 -6.81 7.91 -9.47
CA THR A 199 -5.85 8.96 -9.09
C THR A 199 -6.48 10.30 -8.70
N PRO A 200 -7.49 10.83 -9.44
CA PRO A 200 -8.16 12.05 -9.01
C PRO A 200 -8.90 11.91 -7.66
N LEU A 201 -9.43 10.73 -7.36
CA LEU A 201 -10.12 10.45 -6.11
C LEU A 201 -9.12 10.44 -4.95
N ILE A 202 -7.96 9.78 -5.13
CA ILE A 202 -6.86 9.76 -4.16
C ILE A 202 -6.38 11.18 -3.84
N ARG A 203 -6.19 12.01 -4.86
CA ARG A 203 -5.75 13.41 -4.69
C ARG A 203 -6.78 14.30 -3.99
N LEU A 204 -8.02 13.88 -3.95
CA LEU A 204 -9.13 14.57 -3.30
C LEU A 204 -9.57 13.91 -1.99
N ASP A 205 -8.79 12.99 -1.45
CA ASP A 205 -9.05 12.23 -0.21
C ASP A 205 -10.40 11.48 -0.21
N LYS A 206 -10.88 11.08 -1.41
CA LYS A 206 -12.17 10.40 -1.55
C LYS A 206 -12.13 8.90 -1.27
N GLU A 207 -10.93 8.34 -1.15
CA GLU A 207 -10.70 6.96 -0.72
C GLU A 207 -10.61 6.83 0.80
N LEU A 208 -10.48 7.93 1.53
CA LEU A 208 -10.33 7.95 2.98
C LEU A 208 -11.69 7.97 3.69
N HIS A 209 -11.75 7.31 4.82
CA HIS A 209 -12.91 7.27 5.72
C HIS A 209 -12.89 8.40 6.75
N VAL A 210 -11.76 9.12 6.85
CA VAL A 210 -11.58 10.27 7.73
C VAL A 210 -11.18 11.51 6.92
N ASP A 211 -11.46 12.69 7.46
CA ASP A 211 -11.00 13.95 6.89
C ASP A 211 -9.58 14.25 7.35
N CYS A 212 -8.62 14.15 6.43
CA CYS A 212 -7.21 14.43 6.69
C CYS A 212 -6.82 15.89 6.40
N SER A 213 -7.74 16.75 5.98
CA SER A 213 -7.46 18.14 5.58
C SER A 213 -7.00 19.04 6.74
N GLU A 214 -7.37 18.70 7.98
CA GLU A 214 -6.98 19.49 9.16
C GLU A 214 -5.52 19.25 9.59
N SER A 215 -4.90 18.14 9.23
CA SER A 215 -3.53 17.81 9.67
C SER A 215 -2.44 18.68 9.02
N LEU A 216 -2.72 19.31 7.90
CA LEU A 216 -1.76 20.13 7.15
C LEU A 216 -1.77 21.62 7.55
N SER A 217 -2.76 22.08 8.32
CA SER A 217 -2.91 23.49 8.66
C SER A 217 -2.17 23.91 9.94
N GLU A 218 -1.93 22.99 10.87
CA GLU A 218 -1.31 23.33 12.16
C GLU A 218 0.22 23.49 12.06
N ASP A 219 0.91 22.76 11.17
CA ASP A 219 2.37 22.84 11.02
C ASP A 219 2.88 24.11 10.32
N TRP A 220 2.03 24.81 9.54
CA TRP A 220 2.44 26.02 8.83
C TRP A 220 2.37 27.28 9.70
N ASP A 221 1.54 27.28 10.73
CA ASP A 221 1.39 28.43 11.64
C ASP A 221 2.47 28.43 12.74
N GLU A 222 3.12 27.31 13.07
CA GLU A 222 4.25 27.25 13.99
C GLU A 222 5.61 27.60 13.36
N LEU A 223 5.75 27.46 12.03
CA LEU A 223 6.91 27.92 11.28
C LEU A 223 6.70 29.37 10.85
N GLY A 224 6.80 30.32 11.77
CA GLY A 224 6.73 31.75 11.50
C GLY A 224 7.57 32.17 10.28
N PRO A 225 7.27 33.28 9.60
CA PRO A 225 7.91 33.70 8.37
C PRO A 225 9.43 33.77 8.57
N ALA A 226 10.17 33.01 7.75
CA ALA A 226 11.62 33.05 7.73
C ALA A 226 12.08 34.51 7.60
N THR A 227 12.62 35.05 8.67
CA THR A 227 13.28 36.37 8.65
C THR A 227 14.54 36.26 7.81
N HIS A 228 14.53 36.92 6.68
CA HIS A 228 15.69 37.17 5.81
C HIS A 228 16.72 38.05 6.50
#